data_33698cfaaf1e250e87a7512129d629cd
#
_entry.id   33698cfaaf1e250e87a7512129d629cd
#
_cell.length_a   1.000
_cell.length_b   1.000
_cell.length_c   1.000
_cell.angle_alpha   90.00
_cell.angle_beta   90.00
_cell.angle_gamma   90.00
#
_symmetry.space_group_name_H-M   'P 1'
#
loop_
_entity.id
_entity.type
_entity.pdbx_description
1 polymer ?
#
loop_
_entity_poly.entity_id
_entity_poly.type
_entity_poly.pdbx_seq_one_letter_code
_entity_poly.pdbx_strand_id
1 'polypeptide(L)'
;RAGLEGVKRTPVAGVLDERCVKHDYVHNYVADLKNVVDMQAIKDSGLRIGADPMGGASVDYWQAIADHYELNMTVVNPEVDSTFRFMTLDTDGKIRMDCSSPDAMASLIDARSNFDLATGNDADADRHGIVTPDAGLMNPNHYLAVAIEYLFSHRPQWGSAGVGKTLVSSSMIDRVVKSLDRELVEVPVGFKWFVPGLVEGAIGFGGEESAGASFLRFDGSVWSTDKDGIIMDLLAAEITAVTGKTPSQRYAELAEKFGAPAYARTDAPANREQKAILKKLSPEKVSATELAGEDIVAKLTEAPGNGAAIGGLKVATENAWFAARPSGTEDKYKIYAESFLGEEHLKQVQAEAQAVVSHVLGV
;
A
#
# COMPACT_ATOMS: atom_id res chain seq x y z
N ARG A 1 26.82 -9.31 9.75
CA ARG A 1 27.98 -9.16 8.84
C ARG A 1 29.26 -9.70 9.47
N ALA A 2 29.37 -9.72 10.79
CA ALA A 2 30.51 -10.27 11.53
C ALA A 2 30.32 -11.76 11.93
N GLY A 3 29.44 -12.50 11.27
CA GLY A 3 29.26 -13.93 11.52
C GLY A 3 28.89 -14.29 12.96
N LEU A 4 28.19 -13.41 13.68
CA LEU A 4 27.87 -13.52 15.09
C LEU A 4 29.09 -13.42 16.05
N GLU A 5 30.25 -12.97 15.58
CA GLU A 5 31.39 -12.67 16.44
C GLU A 5 31.03 -11.61 17.48
N GLY A 6 31.42 -11.86 18.73
CA GLY A 6 31.10 -10.96 19.84
C GLY A 6 29.69 -11.08 20.43
N VAL A 7 28.79 -11.91 19.87
CA VAL A 7 27.47 -12.16 20.44
C VAL A 7 27.59 -13.02 21.70
N LYS A 8 27.23 -12.44 22.83
CA LYS A 8 27.14 -13.15 24.11
C LYS A 8 25.75 -13.81 24.21
N ARG A 9 25.72 -15.10 24.45
CA ARG A 9 24.50 -15.87 24.68
C ARG A 9 24.37 -16.23 26.15
N THR A 10 23.15 -16.20 26.67
CA THR A 10 22.83 -16.67 28.02
C THR A 10 21.60 -17.58 27.95
N PRO A 11 21.50 -18.61 28.82
CA PRO A 11 20.29 -19.43 28.91
C PRO A 11 19.06 -18.57 29.22
N VAL A 12 17.93 -18.87 28.58
CA VAL A 12 16.65 -18.13 28.76
C VAL A 12 16.25 -18.06 30.23
N ALA A 13 16.40 -19.18 30.98
CA ALA A 13 16.05 -19.23 32.38
C ALA A 13 16.79 -18.20 33.27
N GLY A 14 17.97 -17.72 32.86
CA GLY A 14 18.73 -16.70 33.59
C GLY A 14 18.42 -15.26 33.17
N VAL A 15 17.48 -15.06 32.21
CA VAL A 15 17.15 -13.74 31.65
C VAL A 15 15.72 -13.32 32.02
N LEU A 16 14.84 -14.28 32.36
CA LEU A 16 13.43 -14.06 32.69
C LEU A 16 13.24 -13.57 34.15
N ASP A 17 14.12 -12.70 34.58
CA ASP A 17 14.08 -12.08 35.90
C ASP A 17 13.88 -10.55 35.77
N GLU A 18 14.58 -9.78 36.53
CA GLU A 18 14.49 -8.32 36.61
C GLU A 18 14.81 -7.58 35.29
N ARG A 19 15.44 -8.25 34.30
CA ARG A 19 15.85 -7.63 33.02
C ARG A 19 14.85 -7.85 31.88
N CYS A 20 13.86 -8.70 32.08
CA CYS A 20 12.80 -8.97 31.12
C CYS A 20 11.45 -8.57 31.70
N VAL A 21 10.83 -7.57 31.12
CA VAL A 21 9.48 -7.11 31.49
C VAL A 21 8.48 -7.65 30.49
N LYS A 22 7.41 -8.26 30.96
CA LYS A 22 6.27 -8.60 30.11
C LYS A 22 5.54 -7.32 29.73
N HIS A 23 5.25 -7.15 28.46
CA HIS A 23 4.51 -6.01 27.95
C HIS A 23 3.30 -6.51 27.15
N ASP A 24 2.14 -5.92 27.38
CA ASP A 24 0.91 -6.21 26.66
C ASP A 24 0.82 -5.29 25.42
N TYR A 25 1.33 -5.77 24.32
CA TYR A 25 1.31 -5.02 23.06
C TYR A 25 -0.11 -4.88 22.50
N VAL A 26 -0.94 -5.92 22.60
CA VAL A 26 -2.30 -5.92 22.05
C VAL A 26 -3.15 -4.86 22.74
N HIS A 27 -3.22 -4.88 24.08
CA HIS A 27 -4.04 -3.94 24.82
C HIS A 27 -3.63 -2.48 24.58
N ASN A 28 -2.32 -2.19 24.60
CA ASN A 28 -1.83 -0.84 24.38
C ASN A 28 -2.12 -0.31 22.97
N TYR A 29 -1.93 -1.15 21.95
CA TYR A 29 -2.24 -0.81 20.56
C TYR A 29 -3.74 -0.55 20.39
N VAL A 30 -4.59 -1.47 20.86
CA VAL A 30 -6.05 -1.38 20.73
C VAL A 30 -6.59 -0.13 21.44
N ALA A 31 -6.11 0.16 22.65
CA ALA A 31 -6.55 1.34 23.40
C ALA A 31 -6.16 2.68 22.74
N ASP A 32 -5.09 2.69 21.92
CA ASP A 32 -4.58 3.88 21.23
C ASP A 32 -5.29 4.15 19.88
N LEU A 33 -5.95 3.16 19.28
CA LEU A 33 -6.62 3.28 17.96
C LEU A 33 -7.58 4.47 17.87
N LYS A 34 -8.27 4.83 18.95
CA LYS A 34 -9.16 6.01 19.03
C LYS A 34 -8.47 7.35 18.76
N ASN A 35 -7.15 7.39 18.80
CA ASN A 35 -6.35 8.59 18.51
C ASN A 35 -5.98 8.72 17.02
N VAL A 36 -6.28 7.70 16.19
CA VAL A 36 -5.94 7.66 14.77
C VAL A 36 -7.15 7.38 13.87
N VAL A 37 -8.12 6.60 14.37
CA VAL A 37 -9.37 6.25 13.66
C VAL A 37 -10.57 6.63 14.51
N ASP A 38 -11.65 7.11 13.89
CA ASP A 38 -12.91 7.43 14.59
C ASP A 38 -13.69 6.14 14.90
N MET A 39 -13.22 5.46 15.95
CA MET A 39 -13.81 4.21 16.42
C MET A 39 -15.27 4.39 16.87
N GLN A 40 -15.64 5.61 17.31
CA GLN A 40 -17.01 5.91 17.73
C GLN A 40 -17.96 5.97 16.53
N ALA A 41 -17.55 6.61 15.43
CA ALA A 41 -18.34 6.63 14.19
C ALA A 41 -18.56 5.21 13.63
N ILE A 42 -17.53 4.35 13.68
CA ILE A 42 -17.66 2.95 13.27
C ILE A 42 -18.67 2.22 14.14
N LYS A 43 -18.57 2.34 15.48
CA LYS A 43 -19.51 1.72 16.41
C LYS A 43 -20.95 2.17 16.15
N ASP A 44 -21.18 3.47 16.06
CA ASP A 44 -22.52 4.05 15.94
C ASP A 44 -23.19 3.72 14.61
N SER A 45 -22.40 3.44 13.58
CA SER A 45 -22.90 3.02 12.26
C SER A 45 -23.55 1.62 12.25
N GLY A 46 -23.11 0.75 13.19
CA GLY A 46 -23.56 -0.64 13.26
C GLY A 46 -23.12 -1.49 12.04
N LEU A 47 -22.14 -1.04 11.24
CA LEU A 47 -21.61 -1.76 10.08
C LEU A 47 -21.24 -3.20 10.45
N ARG A 48 -21.65 -4.15 9.62
CA ARG A 48 -21.19 -5.55 9.68
C ARG A 48 -19.82 -5.63 9.02
N ILE A 49 -18.78 -5.82 9.80
CA ILE A 49 -17.39 -5.83 9.33
C ILE A 49 -16.87 -7.26 9.36
N GLY A 50 -16.30 -7.73 8.24
CA GLY A 50 -15.50 -8.95 8.19
C GLY A 50 -14.01 -8.59 8.28
N ALA A 51 -13.24 -9.25 9.15
CA ALA A 51 -11.79 -9.06 9.23
C ALA A 51 -11.08 -10.42 9.09
N ASP A 52 -10.22 -10.55 8.09
CA ASP A 52 -9.43 -11.77 7.84
C ASP A 52 -7.95 -11.50 8.11
N PRO A 53 -7.41 -11.95 9.25
CA PRO A 53 -5.99 -11.86 9.56
C PRO A 53 -5.11 -12.79 8.73
N MET A 54 -5.69 -13.61 7.85
CA MET A 54 -5.01 -14.66 7.07
C MET A 54 -4.03 -15.51 7.91
N GLY A 55 -4.39 -15.77 9.18
CA GLY A 55 -3.55 -16.55 10.11
C GLY A 55 -2.24 -15.86 10.52
N GLY A 56 -2.13 -14.56 10.29
CA GLY A 56 -0.95 -13.76 10.58
C GLY A 56 -0.94 -13.12 11.97
N ALA A 57 -0.10 -12.10 12.13
CA ALA A 57 0.13 -11.40 13.41
C ALA A 57 -1.10 -10.68 13.94
N SER A 58 -2.06 -10.30 13.08
CA SER A 58 -3.27 -9.57 13.49
C SER A 58 -4.37 -10.47 14.06
N VAL A 59 -4.20 -11.80 14.15
CA VAL A 59 -5.23 -12.72 14.68
C VAL A 59 -5.71 -12.29 16.07
N ASP A 60 -4.80 -12.04 17.01
CA ASP A 60 -5.15 -11.67 18.36
C ASP A 60 -5.66 -10.21 18.48
N TYR A 61 -5.35 -9.38 17.49
CA TYR A 61 -5.73 -7.96 17.51
C TYR A 61 -7.19 -7.74 17.11
N TRP A 62 -7.69 -8.41 16.07
CA TRP A 62 -9.02 -8.16 15.55
C TRP A 62 -10.14 -8.45 16.55
N GLN A 63 -10.06 -9.58 17.28
CA GLN A 63 -11.05 -9.87 18.32
C GLN A 63 -10.95 -8.87 19.46
N ALA A 64 -9.74 -8.49 19.87
CA ALA A 64 -9.55 -7.49 20.93
C ALA A 64 -10.08 -6.11 20.52
N ILE A 65 -9.97 -5.71 19.26
CA ILE A 65 -10.55 -4.48 18.69
C ILE A 65 -12.07 -4.55 18.75
N ALA A 66 -12.65 -5.66 18.26
CA ALA A 66 -14.09 -5.86 18.25
C ALA A 66 -14.69 -5.76 19.65
N ASP A 67 -14.08 -6.42 20.63
CA ASP A 67 -14.53 -6.44 22.01
C ASP A 67 -14.35 -5.07 22.71
N HIS A 68 -13.20 -4.42 22.52
CA HIS A 68 -12.88 -3.15 23.18
C HIS A 68 -13.78 -2.00 22.73
N TYR A 69 -14.07 -1.95 21.42
CA TYR A 69 -14.89 -0.89 20.82
C TYR A 69 -16.34 -1.31 20.58
N GLU A 70 -16.71 -2.53 20.96
CA GLU A 70 -18.07 -3.09 20.77
C GLU A 70 -18.53 -3.00 19.29
N LEU A 71 -17.66 -3.40 18.38
CA LEU A 71 -17.95 -3.38 16.95
C LEU A 71 -18.72 -4.63 16.50
N ASN A 72 -19.63 -4.47 15.55
CA ASN A 72 -20.30 -5.59 14.88
C ASN A 72 -19.34 -6.22 13.86
N MET A 73 -18.37 -6.98 14.36
CA MET A 73 -17.26 -7.52 13.60
C MET A 73 -17.22 -9.05 13.69
N THR A 74 -16.92 -9.68 12.57
CA THR A 74 -16.66 -11.13 12.48
C THR A 74 -15.21 -11.34 12.05
N VAL A 75 -14.41 -12.01 12.90
CA VAL A 75 -13.05 -12.42 12.53
C VAL A 75 -13.14 -13.71 11.73
N VAL A 76 -12.70 -13.64 10.48
CA VAL A 76 -12.66 -14.77 9.55
C VAL A 76 -11.29 -15.42 9.66
N ASN A 77 -11.19 -16.74 9.58
CA ASN A 77 -9.91 -17.47 9.70
C ASN A 77 -9.10 -17.12 10.98
N PRO A 78 -9.67 -17.27 12.19
CA PRO A 78 -9.02 -16.86 13.43
C PRO A 78 -7.92 -17.83 13.91
N GLU A 79 -7.64 -18.89 13.15
CA GLU A 79 -6.66 -19.91 13.53
C GLU A 79 -5.28 -19.56 12.99
N VAL A 80 -4.26 -19.73 13.85
CA VAL A 80 -2.85 -19.70 13.43
C VAL A 80 -2.42 -21.11 13.06
N ASP A 81 -2.22 -21.35 11.77
CA ASP A 81 -1.71 -22.60 11.24
C ASP A 81 -0.42 -22.33 10.43
N SER A 82 0.72 -22.82 10.94
CA SER A 82 2.02 -22.62 10.30
C SER A 82 2.14 -23.21 8.89
N THR A 83 1.19 -24.06 8.49
CA THR A 83 1.10 -24.61 7.12
C THR A 83 0.23 -23.78 6.20
N PHE A 84 -0.55 -22.83 6.74
CA PHE A 84 -1.52 -21.99 6.01
C PHE A 84 -2.46 -22.78 5.09
N ARG A 85 -2.86 -23.98 5.50
CA ARG A 85 -3.68 -24.91 4.68
C ARG A 85 -5.06 -24.37 4.31
N PHE A 86 -5.55 -23.36 5.02
CA PHE A 86 -6.80 -22.67 4.74
C PHE A 86 -6.73 -21.68 3.56
N MET A 87 -5.49 -21.30 3.17
CA MET A 87 -5.28 -20.36 2.07
C MET A 87 -5.50 -21.02 0.70
N THR A 88 -6.09 -20.26 -0.20
CA THR A 88 -6.18 -20.62 -1.62
C THR A 88 -4.80 -20.50 -2.28
N LEU A 89 -4.50 -21.40 -3.21
CA LEU A 89 -3.25 -21.34 -3.97
C LEU A 89 -3.34 -20.23 -5.03
N ASP A 90 -2.27 -19.47 -5.17
CA ASP A 90 -2.09 -18.52 -6.26
C ASP A 90 -1.94 -19.27 -7.62
N THR A 91 -2.01 -18.55 -8.71
CA THR A 91 -1.91 -19.08 -10.09
C THR A 91 -0.64 -19.89 -10.37
N ASP A 92 0.44 -19.68 -9.60
CA ASP A 92 1.69 -20.44 -9.68
C ASP A 92 1.73 -21.67 -8.74
N GLY A 93 0.61 -22.01 -8.10
CA GLY A 93 0.48 -23.14 -7.19
C GLY A 93 1.12 -22.94 -5.81
N LYS A 94 1.42 -21.69 -5.43
CA LYS A 94 2.01 -21.35 -4.13
C LYS A 94 1.01 -20.66 -3.24
N ILE A 95 1.18 -20.79 -1.94
CA ILE A 95 0.49 -19.99 -0.95
C ILE A 95 1.19 -18.61 -0.88
N ARG A 96 0.39 -17.56 -1.00
CA ARG A 96 0.83 -16.17 -0.84
C ARG A 96 -0.11 -15.44 0.12
N MET A 97 0.48 -14.64 1.01
CA MET A 97 -0.25 -13.79 1.96
C MET A 97 -0.28 -12.36 1.41
N ASP A 98 -0.81 -12.18 0.20
CA ASP A 98 -0.87 -10.88 -0.47
C ASP A 98 -2.31 -10.38 -0.50
N CYS A 99 -2.62 -9.38 0.32
CA CYS A 99 -3.98 -8.80 0.41
C CYS A 99 -4.46 -8.12 -0.89
N SER A 100 -3.59 -7.91 -1.86
CA SER A 100 -3.96 -7.40 -3.19
C SER A 100 -4.26 -8.52 -4.20
N SER A 101 -4.01 -9.79 -3.82
CA SER A 101 -4.27 -10.96 -4.67
C SER A 101 -5.70 -11.46 -4.49
N PRO A 102 -6.50 -11.57 -5.57
CA PRO A 102 -7.81 -12.20 -5.52
C PRO A 102 -7.76 -13.66 -5.03
N ASP A 103 -6.69 -14.39 -5.32
CA ASP A 103 -6.52 -15.78 -4.88
C ASP A 103 -6.31 -15.87 -3.36
N ALA A 104 -5.47 -15.00 -2.80
CA ALA A 104 -5.26 -14.94 -1.35
C ALA A 104 -6.52 -14.48 -0.60
N MET A 105 -7.29 -13.57 -1.18
CA MET A 105 -8.50 -13.00 -0.61
C MET A 105 -9.79 -13.75 -1.02
N ALA A 106 -9.69 -14.90 -1.69
CA ALA A 106 -10.82 -15.59 -2.30
C ALA A 106 -11.94 -15.89 -1.30
N SER A 107 -11.62 -16.39 -0.11
CA SER A 107 -12.62 -16.71 0.92
C SER A 107 -13.40 -15.47 1.37
N LEU A 108 -12.72 -14.33 1.50
CA LEU A 108 -13.34 -13.08 1.91
C LEU A 108 -14.17 -12.46 0.76
N ILE A 109 -13.67 -12.56 -0.48
CA ILE A 109 -14.41 -12.12 -1.68
C ILE A 109 -15.70 -12.90 -1.84
N ASP A 110 -15.68 -14.22 -1.63
CA ASP A 110 -16.86 -15.08 -1.72
C ASP A 110 -17.88 -14.76 -0.61
N ALA A 111 -17.39 -14.42 0.58
CA ALA A 111 -18.23 -14.08 1.73
C ALA A 111 -18.69 -12.61 1.75
N ARG A 112 -18.31 -11.77 0.79
CA ARG A 112 -18.51 -10.31 0.82
C ARG A 112 -19.95 -9.85 1.03
N SER A 113 -20.93 -10.63 0.55
CA SER A 113 -22.35 -10.29 0.73
C SER A 113 -22.84 -10.39 2.19
N ASN A 114 -22.07 -11.02 3.07
CA ASN A 114 -22.39 -11.13 4.49
C ASN A 114 -22.04 -9.86 5.26
N PHE A 115 -21.22 -8.98 4.68
CA PHE A 115 -20.66 -7.81 5.31
C PHE A 115 -21.05 -6.53 4.55
N ASP A 116 -21.03 -5.41 5.26
CA ASP A 116 -21.13 -4.08 4.65
C ASP A 116 -19.73 -3.59 4.22
N LEU A 117 -18.68 -4.12 4.86
CA LEU A 117 -17.29 -4.00 4.50
C LEU A 117 -16.52 -5.23 5.00
N ALA A 118 -15.55 -5.71 4.21
CA ALA A 118 -14.63 -6.72 4.70
C ALA A 118 -13.18 -6.33 4.38
N THR A 119 -12.25 -6.78 5.24
CA THR A 119 -10.83 -6.41 5.19
C THR A 119 -9.93 -7.60 5.46
N GLY A 120 -8.71 -7.58 4.95
CA GLY A 120 -7.71 -8.60 5.22
C GLY A 120 -6.30 -8.04 5.37
N ASN A 121 -5.48 -8.72 6.18
CA ASN A 121 -4.08 -8.38 6.37
C ASN A 121 -3.16 -9.50 5.89
N ASP A 122 -1.95 -9.13 5.46
CA ASP A 122 -0.89 -10.09 5.23
C ASP A 122 -0.27 -10.59 6.57
N ALA A 123 0.73 -11.48 6.47
CA ALA A 123 1.22 -12.23 7.63
C ALA A 123 1.77 -11.36 8.77
N ASP A 124 2.39 -10.22 8.49
CA ASP A 124 2.91 -9.27 9.47
C ASP A 124 2.01 -8.04 9.67
N ALA A 125 0.82 -8.06 9.03
CA ALA A 125 -0.24 -7.06 9.18
C ALA A 125 0.19 -5.62 8.80
N ASP A 126 1.21 -5.49 7.96
CA ASP A 126 1.67 -4.19 7.47
C ASP A 126 0.93 -3.73 6.21
N ARG A 127 0.06 -4.58 5.63
CA ARG A 127 -0.76 -4.31 4.45
C ARG A 127 -2.23 -4.54 4.70
N HIS A 128 -3.03 -3.90 3.85
CA HIS A 128 -4.48 -3.95 3.87
C HIS A 128 -5.06 -4.55 2.59
N GLY A 129 -6.20 -5.20 2.70
CA GLY A 129 -7.01 -5.61 1.56
C GLY A 129 -8.45 -5.23 1.82
N ILE A 130 -9.03 -4.37 0.98
CA ILE A 130 -10.39 -3.87 1.16
C ILE A 130 -11.34 -4.58 0.20
N VAL A 131 -12.36 -5.22 0.75
CA VAL A 131 -13.39 -5.93 -0.01
C VAL A 131 -14.74 -5.28 0.27
N THR A 132 -15.38 -4.78 -0.78
CA THR A 132 -16.68 -4.15 -0.71
C THR A 132 -17.76 -5.07 -1.31
N PRO A 133 -19.01 -5.01 -0.82
CA PRO A 133 -20.09 -5.88 -1.34
C PRO A 133 -20.40 -5.60 -2.81
N ASP A 134 -20.24 -4.35 -3.24
CA ASP A 134 -20.58 -3.89 -4.59
C ASP A 134 -19.47 -4.17 -5.64
N ALA A 135 -18.18 -4.06 -5.26
CA ALA A 135 -17.07 -4.17 -6.21
C ALA A 135 -16.08 -5.31 -5.91
N GLY A 136 -16.21 -6.00 -4.77
CA GLY A 136 -15.26 -7.03 -4.36
C GLY A 136 -13.94 -6.43 -3.88
N LEU A 137 -12.82 -7.09 -4.19
CA LEU A 137 -11.49 -6.65 -3.78
C LEU A 137 -11.07 -5.38 -4.53
N MET A 138 -10.76 -4.33 -3.79
CA MET A 138 -10.26 -3.08 -4.35
C MET A 138 -8.79 -3.16 -4.72
N ASN A 139 -8.42 -2.51 -5.82
CA ASN A 139 -7.02 -2.25 -6.12
C ASN A 139 -6.43 -1.32 -5.05
N PRO A 140 -5.23 -1.61 -4.47
CA PRO A 140 -4.62 -0.76 -3.45
C PRO A 140 -4.47 0.70 -3.88
N ASN A 141 -4.06 0.98 -5.11
CA ASN A 141 -3.97 2.35 -5.63
C ASN A 141 -5.31 3.11 -5.55
N HIS A 142 -6.42 2.41 -5.81
CA HIS A 142 -7.75 3.00 -5.73
C HIS A 142 -8.10 3.37 -4.30
N TYR A 143 -7.83 2.45 -3.38
CA TYR A 143 -8.10 2.70 -1.97
C TYR A 143 -7.19 3.77 -1.38
N LEU A 144 -5.90 3.81 -1.73
CA LEU A 144 -4.99 4.89 -1.32
C LEU A 144 -5.51 6.27 -1.73
N ALA A 145 -6.02 6.42 -2.97
CA ALA A 145 -6.57 7.68 -3.44
C ALA A 145 -7.81 8.11 -2.62
N VAL A 146 -8.69 7.17 -2.28
CA VAL A 146 -9.86 7.40 -1.42
C VAL A 146 -9.44 7.77 0.00
N ALA A 147 -8.51 7.03 0.59
CA ALA A 147 -7.99 7.28 1.93
C ALA A 147 -7.38 8.69 2.04
N ILE A 148 -6.57 9.10 1.06
CA ILE A 148 -5.96 10.43 1.00
C ILE A 148 -7.05 11.51 0.90
N GLU A 149 -7.99 11.37 -0.04
CA GLU A 149 -9.07 12.35 -0.20
C GLU A 149 -9.87 12.53 1.08
N TYR A 150 -10.26 11.42 1.71
CA TYR A 150 -11.01 11.43 2.94
C TYR A 150 -10.22 12.04 4.11
N LEU A 151 -9.01 11.56 4.38
CA LEU A 151 -8.20 12.02 5.50
C LEU A 151 -7.94 13.53 5.43
N PHE A 152 -7.50 14.05 4.29
CA PHE A 152 -7.17 15.47 4.15
C PHE A 152 -8.41 16.37 4.10
N SER A 153 -9.59 15.82 3.85
CA SER A 153 -10.88 16.54 3.96
C SER A 153 -11.44 16.51 5.39
N HIS A 154 -11.04 15.52 6.22
CA HIS A 154 -11.61 15.29 7.57
C HIS A 154 -10.61 15.48 8.72
N ARG A 155 -9.37 15.85 8.44
CA ARG A 155 -8.29 16.08 9.43
C ARG A 155 -7.71 17.50 9.30
N PRO A 156 -8.52 18.57 9.55
CA PRO A 156 -8.06 19.96 9.37
C PRO A 156 -6.88 20.32 10.30
N GLN A 157 -6.74 19.62 11.42
CA GLN A 157 -5.65 19.81 12.37
C GLN A 157 -4.27 19.42 11.84
N TRP A 158 -4.18 18.70 10.73
CA TRP A 158 -2.91 18.39 10.07
C TRP A 158 -2.30 19.59 9.33
N GLY A 159 -3.00 20.74 9.33
CA GLY A 159 -2.48 22.00 8.78
C GLY A 159 -2.06 21.86 7.31
N SER A 160 -0.80 22.14 7.03
CA SER A 160 -0.22 22.09 5.68
C SER A 160 0.50 20.77 5.35
N ALA A 161 0.32 19.73 6.15
CA ALA A 161 0.96 18.45 5.90
C ALA A 161 0.72 17.97 4.45
N GLY A 162 1.78 17.46 3.82
CA GLY A 162 1.75 16.91 2.46
C GLY A 162 1.35 15.43 2.42
N VAL A 163 1.38 14.87 1.23
CA VAL A 163 1.05 13.46 0.97
C VAL A 163 2.25 12.76 0.37
N GLY A 164 2.68 11.64 0.99
CA GLY A 164 3.73 10.77 0.48
C GLY A 164 3.18 9.64 -0.38
N LYS A 165 3.77 9.42 -1.56
CA LYS A 165 3.53 8.23 -2.39
C LYS A 165 4.82 7.70 -3.00
N THR A 166 4.84 6.42 -3.39
CA THR A 166 5.97 5.90 -4.19
C THR A 166 5.82 6.31 -5.65
N LEU A 167 6.95 6.39 -6.35
CA LEU A 167 6.98 6.77 -7.77
C LEU A 167 6.22 5.79 -8.71
N VAL A 168 5.87 4.61 -8.21
CA VAL A 168 5.11 3.58 -8.96
C VAL A 168 3.65 3.48 -8.52
N SER A 169 3.23 4.27 -7.54
CA SER A 169 1.81 4.42 -7.19
C SER A 169 1.07 5.25 -8.24
N SER A 170 -0.24 5.06 -8.32
CA SER A 170 -1.10 5.70 -9.32
C SER A 170 -1.03 7.23 -9.31
N SER A 171 -1.05 7.85 -10.48
CA SER A 171 -1.20 9.29 -10.65
C SER A 171 -2.62 9.80 -10.40
N MET A 172 -3.59 8.93 -10.09
CA MET A 172 -4.84 9.34 -9.47
C MET A 172 -4.57 10.09 -8.16
N ILE A 173 -3.57 9.64 -7.39
CA ILE A 173 -3.13 10.30 -6.15
C ILE A 173 -2.66 11.72 -6.44
N ASP A 174 -1.90 11.95 -7.52
CA ASP A 174 -1.42 13.28 -7.93
C ASP A 174 -2.59 14.23 -8.17
N ARG A 175 -3.62 13.76 -8.90
CA ARG A 175 -4.82 14.54 -9.21
C ARG A 175 -5.63 14.87 -7.95
N VAL A 176 -5.77 13.90 -7.05
CA VAL A 176 -6.43 14.08 -5.75
C VAL A 176 -5.67 15.11 -4.90
N VAL A 177 -4.36 14.93 -4.71
CA VAL A 177 -3.51 15.80 -3.89
C VAL A 177 -3.53 17.24 -4.41
N LYS A 178 -3.45 17.41 -5.75
CA LYS A 178 -3.58 18.73 -6.39
C LYS A 178 -4.94 19.37 -6.11
N SER A 179 -6.02 18.59 -6.11
CA SER A 179 -7.38 19.12 -5.84
C SER A 179 -7.58 19.52 -4.38
N LEU A 180 -6.79 18.98 -3.47
CA LEU A 180 -6.77 19.28 -2.04
C LEU A 180 -5.82 20.44 -1.69
N ASP A 181 -5.13 21.01 -2.68
CA ASP A 181 -4.11 22.06 -2.50
C ASP A 181 -3.02 21.62 -1.49
N ARG A 182 -2.52 20.38 -1.66
CA ARG A 182 -1.49 19.79 -0.82
C ARG A 182 -0.21 19.52 -1.59
N GLU A 183 0.91 19.48 -0.86
CA GLU A 183 2.19 19.06 -1.41
C GLU A 183 2.21 17.55 -1.64
N LEU A 184 2.71 17.14 -2.82
CA LEU A 184 2.97 15.74 -3.14
C LEU A 184 4.45 15.43 -2.96
N VAL A 185 4.77 14.48 -2.10
CA VAL A 185 6.13 13.98 -1.84
C VAL A 185 6.29 12.62 -2.49
N GLU A 186 6.69 12.60 -3.78
CA GLU A 186 6.95 11.35 -4.51
C GLU A 186 8.36 10.85 -4.21
N VAL A 187 8.48 9.63 -3.68
CA VAL A 187 9.74 9.02 -3.21
C VAL A 187 10.03 7.68 -3.91
N PRO A 188 11.25 7.12 -3.81
CA PRO A 188 11.51 5.76 -4.28
C PRO A 188 10.68 4.74 -3.53
N VAL A 189 10.52 3.53 -4.10
CA VAL A 189 9.85 2.42 -3.41
C VAL A 189 10.56 2.08 -2.10
N GLY A 190 9.77 1.95 -1.03
CA GLY A 190 10.20 1.62 0.32
C GLY A 190 9.67 2.61 1.35
N PHE A 191 8.92 2.11 2.31
CA PHE A 191 8.24 2.92 3.32
C PHE A 191 9.17 3.81 4.15
N LYS A 192 10.41 3.39 4.34
CA LYS A 192 11.45 4.14 5.07
C LYS A 192 11.61 5.60 4.61
N TRP A 193 11.25 5.90 3.36
CA TRP A 193 11.36 7.24 2.81
C TRP A 193 10.31 8.22 3.35
N PHE A 194 9.18 7.70 3.86
CA PHE A 194 8.13 8.51 4.46
C PHE A 194 8.40 8.83 5.95
N VAL A 195 9.22 7.99 6.61
CA VAL A 195 9.44 8.06 8.07
C VAL A 195 9.85 9.45 8.57
N PRO A 196 10.84 10.15 7.98
CA PRO A 196 11.19 11.49 8.46
C PRO A 196 10.00 12.46 8.38
N GLY A 197 9.29 12.48 7.26
CA GLY A 197 8.16 13.38 7.07
C GLY A 197 6.98 13.09 8.00
N LEU A 198 6.70 11.80 8.29
CA LEU A 198 5.67 11.40 9.25
C LEU A 198 6.05 11.81 10.69
N VAL A 199 7.31 11.59 11.08
CA VAL A 199 7.82 11.96 12.43
C VAL A 199 7.77 13.45 12.66
N GLU A 200 8.10 14.25 11.64
CA GLU A 200 8.10 15.70 11.69
C GLU A 200 6.71 16.32 11.46
N GLY A 201 5.72 15.51 11.06
CA GLY A 201 4.39 16.00 10.66
C GLY A 201 4.39 16.76 9.34
N ALA A 202 5.48 16.68 8.57
CA ALA A 202 5.60 17.32 7.25
C ALA A 202 4.71 16.63 6.19
N ILE A 203 4.48 15.32 6.34
CA ILE A 203 3.47 14.57 5.58
C ILE A 203 2.45 13.95 6.53
N GLY A 204 1.17 14.00 6.15
CA GLY A 204 0.06 13.42 6.92
C GLY A 204 -0.21 11.96 6.58
N PHE A 205 0.24 11.51 5.41
CA PHE A 205 0.03 10.17 4.88
C PHE A 205 1.24 9.72 4.07
N GLY A 206 1.61 8.46 4.17
CA GLY A 206 2.61 7.81 3.31
C GLY A 206 2.11 6.44 2.88
N GLY A 207 2.07 6.16 1.56
CA GLY A 207 1.53 4.90 1.05
C GLY A 207 2.23 4.36 -0.19
N GLU A 208 2.16 3.04 -0.33
CA GLU A 208 2.75 2.25 -1.41
C GLU A 208 1.67 1.48 -2.17
N GLU A 209 1.84 1.31 -3.47
CA GLU A 209 0.95 0.51 -4.34
C GLU A 209 0.85 -0.97 -3.92
N SER A 210 1.75 -1.42 -3.07
CA SER A 210 1.77 -2.76 -2.48
C SER A 210 0.80 -2.94 -1.30
N ALA A 211 -0.12 -1.98 -1.09
CA ALA A 211 -1.11 -1.95 -0.02
C ALA A 211 -0.55 -1.65 1.39
N GLY A 212 0.64 -1.11 1.49
CA GLY A 212 1.21 -0.67 2.77
C GLY A 212 1.10 0.85 2.93
N ALA A 213 0.56 1.34 4.03
CA ALA A 213 0.47 2.76 4.33
C ALA A 213 0.43 3.03 5.83
N SER A 214 0.66 4.29 6.19
CA SER A 214 0.42 4.83 7.52
C SER A 214 0.09 6.32 7.43
N PHE A 215 -0.56 6.85 8.48
CA PHE A 215 -0.95 8.25 8.55
C PHE A 215 -0.89 8.77 9.98
N LEU A 216 -0.96 10.09 10.15
CA LEU A 216 -0.86 10.75 11.46
C LEU A 216 -2.10 10.52 12.33
N ARG A 217 -1.91 10.63 13.64
CA ARG A 217 -3.02 10.74 14.59
C ARG A 217 -3.86 12.00 14.35
N PHE A 218 -5.01 12.08 15.00
CA PHE A 218 -5.89 13.26 14.93
C PHE A 218 -5.17 14.55 15.31
N ASP A 219 -4.28 14.51 16.28
CA ASP A 219 -3.53 15.69 16.74
C ASP A 219 -2.33 16.07 15.86
N GLY A 220 -2.09 15.32 14.77
CA GLY A 220 -0.97 15.53 13.86
C GLY A 220 0.35 14.89 14.32
N SER A 221 0.36 14.16 15.44
CA SER A 221 1.54 13.39 15.84
C SER A 221 1.65 12.10 15.05
N VAL A 222 2.89 11.58 14.93
CA VAL A 222 3.15 10.32 14.22
C VAL A 222 2.45 9.14 14.90
N TRP A 223 1.77 8.32 14.11
CA TRP A 223 1.22 7.04 14.60
C TRP A 223 2.30 5.98 14.70
N SER A 224 2.95 5.69 13.59
CA SER A 224 3.96 4.64 13.46
C SER A 224 5.06 5.08 12.51
N THR A 225 6.24 4.46 12.63
CA THR A 225 7.37 4.61 11.70
C THR A 225 7.45 3.49 10.68
N ASP A 226 6.40 2.67 10.57
CA ASP A 226 6.22 1.65 9.55
C ASP A 226 4.76 1.63 9.10
N LYS A 227 4.47 0.82 8.08
CA LYS A 227 3.13 0.55 7.57
C LYS A 227 2.28 -0.12 8.64
N ASP A 228 0.99 0.16 8.61
CA ASP A 228 0.02 -0.44 9.51
C ASP A 228 -1.27 -0.76 8.74
N GLY A 229 -1.46 -2.04 8.44
CA GLY A 229 -2.63 -2.53 7.70
C GLY A 229 -3.92 -2.38 8.50
N ILE A 230 -3.86 -2.57 9.81
CA ILE A 230 -5.06 -2.54 10.68
C ILE A 230 -5.69 -1.14 10.69
N ILE A 231 -4.88 -0.06 10.80
CA ILE A 231 -5.46 1.29 10.77
C ILE A 231 -6.03 1.64 9.39
N MET A 232 -5.44 1.10 8.30
CA MET A 232 -5.97 1.28 6.95
C MET A 232 -7.31 0.55 6.79
N ASP A 233 -7.44 -0.64 7.32
CA ASP A 233 -8.68 -1.41 7.33
C ASP A 233 -9.79 -0.73 8.13
N LEU A 234 -9.46 -0.26 9.33
CA LEU A 234 -10.39 0.50 10.17
C LEU A 234 -10.75 1.85 9.54
N LEU A 235 -9.84 2.49 8.82
CA LEU A 235 -10.14 3.71 8.06
C LEU A 235 -11.19 3.46 6.97
N ALA A 236 -11.19 2.30 6.32
CA ALA A 236 -12.23 1.94 5.35
C ALA A 236 -13.61 1.85 6.02
N ALA A 237 -13.66 1.34 7.25
CA ALA A 237 -14.89 1.32 8.04
C ALA A 237 -15.31 2.74 8.47
N GLU A 238 -14.37 3.59 8.90
CA GLU A 238 -14.65 5.00 9.21
C GLU A 238 -15.19 5.74 7.98
N ILE A 239 -14.56 5.60 6.82
CA ILE A 239 -15.03 6.20 5.56
C ILE A 239 -16.47 5.77 5.28
N THR A 240 -16.77 4.49 5.39
CA THR A 240 -18.11 3.94 5.14
C THR A 240 -19.11 4.49 6.16
N ALA A 241 -18.77 4.50 7.44
CA ALA A 241 -19.62 4.99 8.52
C ALA A 241 -19.96 6.49 8.38
N VAL A 242 -18.93 7.31 8.11
CA VAL A 242 -19.09 8.77 8.05
C VAL A 242 -19.75 9.24 6.76
N THR A 243 -19.41 8.62 5.63
CA THR A 243 -19.90 9.08 4.31
C THR A 243 -21.17 8.36 3.84
N GLY A 244 -21.51 7.22 4.45
CA GLY A 244 -22.58 6.34 3.99
C GLY A 244 -22.30 5.65 2.65
N LYS A 245 -21.03 5.67 2.19
CA LYS A 245 -20.58 5.10 0.91
C LYS A 245 -19.39 4.19 1.14
N THR A 246 -19.37 3.06 0.44
CA THR A 246 -18.20 2.17 0.46
C THR A 246 -16.97 2.86 -0.17
N PRO A 247 -15.74 2.44 0.16
CA PRO A 247 -14.55 2.95 -0.49
C PRO A 247 -14.56 2.79 -2.03
N SER A 248 -15.16 1.73 -2.56
CA SER A 248 -15.33 1.55 -4.01
C SER A 248 -16.26 2.60 -4.64
N GLN A 249 -17.36 2.94 -3.97
CA GLN A 249 -18.26 4.01 -4.41
C GLN A 249 -17.57 5.39 -4.36
N ARG A 250 -16.77 5.64 -3.32
CA ARG A 250 -15.94 6.85 -3.23
C ARG A 250 -14.92 6.92 -4.37
N TYR A 251 -14.27 5.79 -4.68
CA TYR A 251 -13.35 5.74 -5.82
C TYR A 251 -14.05 6.02 -7.16
N ALA A 252 -15.27 5.50 -7.36
CA ALA A 252 -16.04 5.79 -8.57
C ALA A 252 -16.28 7.31 -8.76
N GLU A 253 -16.55 8.02 -7.67
CA GLU A 253 -16.67 9.49 -7.70
C GLU A 253 -15.34 10.19 -8.07
N LEU A 254 -14.21 9.70 -7.56
CA LEU A 254 -12.90 10.21 -7.94
C LEU A 254 -12.59 9.93 -9.41
N ALA A 255 -12.94 8.73 -9.91
CA ALA A 255 -12.76 8.35 -11.30
C ALA A 255 -13.65 9.18 -12.25
N GLU A 256 -14.87 9.51 -11.87
CA GLU A 256 -15.72 10.43 -12.61
C GLU A 256 -15.13 11.84 -12.69
N LYS A 257 -14.58 12.32 -11.57
CA LYS A 257 -14.03 13.68 -11.45
C LYS A 257 -12.69 13.84 -12.16
N PHE A 258 -11.82 12.85 -12.08
CA PHE A 258 -10.42 12.96 -12.49
C PHE A 258 -10.03 12.08 -13.69
N GLY A 259 -10.92 11.21 -14.16
CA GLY A 259 -10.64 10.14 -15.12
C GLY A 259 -10.26 8.84 -14.43
N ALA A 260 -10.58 7.72 -15.07
CA ALA A 260 -10.27 6.37 -14.58
C ALA A 260 -8.96 5.88 -15.20
N PRO A 261 -7.86 5.73 -14.43
CA PRO A 261 -6.64 5.21 -14.99
C PRO A 261 -6.71 3.69 -15.16
N ALA A 262 -6.14 3.19 -16.25
CA ALA A 262 -5.75 1.81 -16.39
C ALA A 262 -4.31 1.65 -15.90
N TYR A 263 -4.06 0.63 -15.05
CA TYR A 263 -2.77 0.40 -14.42
C TYR A 263 -2.39 -1.07 -14.54
N ALA A 264 -1.13 -1.35 -14.85
CA ALA A 264 -0.61 -2.71 -14.90
C ALA A 264 0.85 -2.80 -14.48
N ARG A 265 1.23 -3.98 -14.00
CA ARG A 265 2.62 -4.36 -13.71
C ARG A 265 2.99 -5.59 -14.53
N THR A 266 4.15 -5.55 -15.14
CA THR A 266 4.76 -6.67 -15.85
C THR A 266 6.05 -7.07 -15.14
N ASP A 267 6.16 -8.34 -14.78
CA ASP A 267 7.36 -8.93 -14.18
C ASP A 267 8.07 -9.80 -15.25
N ALA A 268 9.40 -9.67 -15.36
CA ALA A 268 10.17 -10.55 -16.24
C ALA A 268 11.48 -10.98 -15.57
N PRO A 269 12.00 -12.19 -15.90
CA PRO A 269 13.25 -12.69 -15.33
C PRO A 269 14.42 -11.76 -15.62
N ALA A 270 15.30 -11.56 -14.64
CA ALA A 270 16.55 -10.82 -14.80
C ALA A 270 17.64 -11.39 -13.90
N ASN A 271 18.79 -11.71 -14.50
CA ASN A 271 19.96 -12.10 -13.76
C ASN A 271 20.64 -10.91 -13.07
N ARG A 272 21.67 -11.18 -12.29
CA ARG A 272 22.38 -10.15 -11.51
C ARG A 272 22.99 -9.05 -12.39
N GLU A 273 23.51 -9.39 -13.57
CA GLU A 273 24.13 -8.42 -14.49
C GLU A 273 23.07 -7.51 -15.11
N GLN A 274 21.97 -8.08 -15.59
CA GLN A 274 20.83 -7.34 -16.12
C GLN A 274 20.23 -6.40 -15.05
N LYS A 275 20.07 -6.87 -13.81
CA LYS A 275 19.63 -6.03 -12.68
C LYS A 275 20.60 -4.88 -12.40
N ALA A 276 21.90 -5.09 -12.54
CA ALA A 276 22.91 -4.03 -12.36
C ALA A 276 22.86 -2.98 -13.50
N ILE A 277 22.55 -3.40 -14.74
CA ILE A 277 22.35 -2.50 -15.89
C ILE A 277 21.09 -1.66 -15.65
N LEU A 278 19.97 -2.29 -15.32
CA LEU A 278 18.70 -1.59 -15.08
C LEU A 278 18.79 -0.60 -13.93
N LYS A 279 19.53 -0.93 -12.89
CA LYS A 279 19.75 -0.03 -11.74
C LYS A 279 20.49 1.25 -12.12
N LYS A 280 21.24 1.23 -13.24
CA LYS A 280 22.01 2.35 -13.80
C LYS A 280 21.35 2.94 -15.04
N LEU A 281 20.06 2.65 -15.28
CA LEU A 281 19.31 3.33 -16.34
C LEU A 281 19.43 4.85 -16.16
N SER A 282 19.63 5.53 -17.27
CA SER A 282 19.72 6.99 -17.29
C SER A 282 18.81 7.58 -18.37
N PRO A 283 18.40 8.84 -18.27
CA PRO A 283 17.53 9.50 -19.23
C PRO A 283 18.07 9.46 -20.67
N GLU A 284 19.40 9.48 -20.84
CA GLU A 284 20.07 9.47 -22.15
C GLU A 284 19.91 8.11 -22.88
N LYS A 285 19.56 7.06 -22.14
CA LYS A 285 19.27 5.74 -22.72
C LYS A 285 17.89 5.69 -23.41
N VAL A 286 17.05 6.67 -23.16
CA VAL A 286 15.74 6.81 -23.80
C VAL A 286 15.81 7.96 -24.80
N SER A 287 16.12 7.64 -26.05
CA SER A 287 16.21 8.65 -27.13
C SER A 287 14.82 9.12 -27.60
N ALA A 288 13.75 8.37 -27.30
CA ALA A 288 12.39 8.73 -27.67
C ALA A 288 11.98 10.08 -27.06
N THR A 289 11.24 10.86 -27.83
CA THR A 289 10.61 12.12 -27.42
C THR A 289 9.13 11.96 -27.11
N GLU A 290 8.53 10.85 -27.55
CA GLU A 290 7.15 10.48 -27.36
C GLU A 290 7.05 9.11 -26.67
N LEU A 291 5.94 8.88 -25.97
CA LEU A 291 5.54 7.61 -25.38
C LEU A 291 4.06 7.39 -25.72
N ALA A 292 3.78 6.33 -26.46
CA ALA A 292 2.43 5.96 -26.91
C ALA A 292 1.68 7.12 -27.60
N GLY A 293 2.43 7.95 -28.38
CA GLY A 293 1.87 9.07 -29.14
C GLY A 293 1.69 10.37 -28.35
N GLU A 294 2.14 10.44 -27.10
CA GLU A 294 2.17 11.66 -26.30
C GLU A 294 3.61 12.15 -26.07
N ASP A 295 3.82 13.46 -26.04
CA ASP A 295 5.12 14.06 -25.73
C ASP A 295 5.59 13.63 -24.32
N ILE A 296 6.86 13.20 -24.21
CA ILE A 296 7.48 12.90 -22.93
C ILE A 296 7.78 14.20 -22.19
N VAL A 297 7.18 14.37 -21.01
CA VAL A 297 7.36 15.55 -20.15
C VAL A 297 8.43 15.31 -19.07
N ALA A 298 8.73 14.05 -18.71
CA ALA A 298 9.74 13.74 -17.71
C ALA A 298 10.43 12.39 -17.95
N LYS A 299 11.73 12.34 -17.66
CA LYS A 299 12.56 11.13 -17.59
C LYS A 299 13.35 11.18 -16.27
N LEU A 300 12.95 10.40 -15.28
CA LEU A 300 13.42 10.50 -13.91
C LEU A 300 14.26 9.29 -13.51
N THR A 301 15.40 9.55 -12.88
CA THR A 301 16.24 8.56 -12.19
C THR A 301 16.39 8.86 -10.70
N GLU A 302 15.88 10.01 -10.28
CA GLU A 302 15.78 10.46 -8.90
C GLU A 302 14.33 10.83 -8.59
N ALA A 303 13.89 10.57 -7.38
CA ALA A 303 12.53 10.88 -6.95
C ALA A 303 12.37 12.38 -6.67
N PRO A 304 11.33 13.04 -7.22
CA PRO A 304 11.13 14.49 -7.06
C PRO A 304 11.00 14.94 -5.60
N GLY A 305 10.42 14.11 -4.73
CA GLY A 305 10.12 14.48 -3.35
C GLY A 305 11.34 14.52 -2.42
N ASN A 306 12.44 13.82 -2.75
CA ASN A 306 13.60 13.77 -1.86
C ASN A 306 14.96 13.67 -2.58
N GLY A 307 14.99 13.73 -3.91
CA GLY A 307 16.24 13.64 -4.70
C GLY A 307 16.93 12.26 -4.63
N ALA A 308 16.31 11.26 -4.02
CA ALA A 308 16.93 9.96 -3.88
C ALA A 308 16.84 9.15 -5.17
N ALA A 309 17.89 8.40 -5.49
CA ALA A 309 17.91 7.53 -6.67
C ALA A 309 16.81 6.48 -6.63
N ILE A 310 16.01 6.37 -7.70
CA ILE A 310 14.92 5.40 -7.81
C ILE A 310 15.41 3.98 -8.13
N GLY A 311 16.68 3.85 -8.51
CA GLY A 311 17.27 2.57 -8.89
C GLY A 311 16.67 1.97 -10.16
N GLY A 312 16.29 2.81 -11.11
CA GLY A 312 15.66 2.51 -12.39
C GLY A 312 15.36 3.79 -13.15
N LEU A 313 14.35 3.76 -14.01
CA LEU A 313 13.91 4.91 -14.79
C LEU A 313 12.38 5.00 -14.77
N LYS A 314 11.85 6.21 -14.59
CA LYS A 314 10.45 6.55 -14.83
C LYS A 314 10.39 7.52 -16.02
N VAL A 315 9.49 7.25 -16.96
CA VAL A 315 9.17 8.12 -18.10
C VAL A 315 7.72 8.49 -18.00
N ALA A 316 7.40 9.77 -18.14
CA ALA A 316 6.04 10.27 -18.00
C ALA A 316 5.65 11.20 -19.14
N THR A 317 4.39 11.13 -19.53
CA THR A 317 3.66 12.08 -20.39
C THR A 317 2.60 12.81 -19.57
N GLU A 318 1.71 13.54 -20.19
CA GLU A 318 0.59 14.18 -19.50
C GLU A 318 -0.41 13.16 -18.92
N ASN A 319 -0.71 12.08 -19.65
CA ASN A 319 -1.75 11.13 -19.28
C ASN A 319 -1.25 9.71 -19.02
N ALA A 320 0.04 9.46 -19.19
CA ALA A 320 0.60 8.13 -18.99
C ALA A 320 2.02 8.17 -18.42
N TRP A 321 2.44 7.04 -17.84
CA TRP A 321 3.82 6.85 -17.44
C TRP A 321 4.17 5.37 -17.39
N PHE A 322 5.47 5.08 -17.47
CA PHE A 322 6.00 3.80 -17.02
C PHE A 322 7.20 3.99 -16.10
N ALA A 323 7.44 2.99 -15.24
CA ALA A 323 8.67 2.89 -14.43
C ALA A 323 9.26 1.49 -14.55
N ALA A 324 10.53 1.40 -14.94
CA ALA A 324 11.26 0.14 -15.05
C ALA A 324 12.36 0.06 -13.99
N ARG A 325 12.36 -1.02 -13.18
CA ARG A 325 13.33 -1.20 -12.09
C ARG A 325 13.59 -2.67 -11.79
N PRO A 326 14.82 -3.04 -11.34
CA PRO A 326 15.08 -4.39 -10.86
C PRO A 326 14.37 -4.65 -9.52
N SER A 327 13.94 -5.87 -9.30
CA SER A 327 13.47 -6.31 -7.97
C SER A 327 14.65 -6.36 -6.99
N GLY A 328 14.43 -5.90 -5.75
CA GLY A 328 15.42 -5.97 -4.68
C GLY A 328 15.57 -7.37 -4.08
N THR A 329 14.50 -8.17 -4.14
CA THR A 329 14.41 -9.46 -3.43
C THR A 329 14.34 -10.68 -4.36
N GLU A 330 13.92 -10.48 -5.63
CA GLU A 330 13.72 -11.54 -6.62
C GLU A 330 14.64 -11.38 -7.82
N ASP A 331 14.88 -12.45 -8.56
CA ASP A 331 15.63 -12.43 -9.82
C ASP A 331 14.74 -12.04 -11.01
N LYS A 332 14.18 -10.82 -10.89
CA LYS A 332 13.25 -10.20 -11.84
C LYS A 332 13.52 -8.72 -11.98
N TYR A 333 13.03 -8.14 -13.06
CA TYR A 333 12.70 -6.72 -13.13
C TYR A 333 11.19 -6.53 -13.24
N LYS A 334 10.74 -5.31 -12.93
CA LYS A 334 9.35 -4.92 -12.93
C LYS A 334 9.18 -3.69 -13.80
N ILE A 335 8.16 -3.70 -14.67
CA ILE A 335 7.67 -2.53 -15.38
C ILE A 335 6.29 -2.24 -14.83
N TYR A 336 6.14 -1.06 -14.27
CA TYR A 336 4.86 -0.49 -13.87
C TYR A 336 4.44 0.48 -14.95
N ALA A 337 3.17 0.50 -15.32
CA ALA A 337 2.64 1.41 -16.32
C ALA A 337 1.22 1.83 -15.96
N GLU A 338 0.87 3.06 -16.30
CA GLU A 338 -0.46 3.62 -16.10
C GLU A 338 -0.82 4.54 -17.27
N SER A 339 -2.11 4.55 -17.62
CA SER A 339 -2.66 5.47 -18.60
C SER A 339 -4.07 5.92 -18.23
N PHE A 340 -4.36 7.21 -18.34
CA PHE A 340 -5.70 7.80 -18.24
C PHE A 340 -6.45 7.79 -19.58
N LEU A 341 -5.83 7.28 -20.66
CA LEU A 341 -6.45 7.15 -21.99
C LEU A 341 -6.99 5.75 -22.26
N GLY A 342 -7.09 4.91 -21.22
CA GLY A 342 -7.71 3.59 -21.25
C GLY A 342 -6.75 2.43 -21.55
N GLU A 343 -7.30 1.23 -21.59
CA GLU A 343 -6.57 -0.04 -21.67
C GLU A 343 -5.73 -0.19 -22.95
N GLU A 344 -6.23 0.24 -24.10
CA GLU A 344 -5.49 0.11 -25.36
C GLU A 344 -4.25 1.02 -25.36
N HIS A 345 -4.37 2.23 -24.83
CA HIS A 345 -3.23 3.12 -24.68
C HIS A 345 -2.23 2.57 -23.64
N LEU A 346 -2.71 1.99 -22.53
CA LEU A 346 -1.85 1.33 -21.55
C LEU A 346 -1.03 0.20 -22.19
N LYS A 347 -1.63 -0.62 -23.08
CA LYS A 347 -0.91 -1.68 -23.80
C LYS A 347 0.21 -1.11 -24.68
N GLN A 348 0.00 0.03 -25.33
CA GLN A 348 1.03 0.71 -26.09
C GLN A 348 2.17 1.19 -25.18
N VAL A 349 1.84 1.83 -24.06
CA VAL A 349 2.82 2.26 -23.05
C VAL A 349 3.67 1.08 -22.57
N GLN A 350 3.02 -0.06 -22.28
CA GLN A 350 3.73 -1.28 -21.83
C GLN A 350 4.65 -1.84 -22.93
N ALA A 351 4.20 -1.87 -24.18
CA ALA A 351 4.99 -2.37 -25.32
C ALA A 351 6.24 -1.50 -25.55
N GLU A 352 6.09 -0.18 -25.50
CA GLU A 352 7.20 0.76 -25.67
C GLU A 352 8.15 0.72 -24.46
N ALA A 353 7.63 0.61 -23.23
CA ALA A 353 8.44 0.41 -22.02
C ALA A 353 9.29 -0.87 -22.12
N GLN A 354 8.69 -1.97 -22.58
CA GLN A 354 9.40 -3.24 -22.80
C GLN A 354 10.48 -3.09 -23.87
N ALA A 355 10.21 -2.38 -24.95
CA ALA A 355 11.20 -2.12 -26.02
C ALA A 355 12.41 -1.32 -25.47
N VAL A 356 12.18 -0.31 -24.64
CA VAL A 356 13.24 0.46 -23.97
C VAL A 356 14.09 -0.46 -23.08
N VAL A 357 13.47 -1.30 -22.26
CA VAL A 357 14.18 -2.23 -21.38
C VAL A 357 14.97 -3.25 -22.18
N SER A 358 14.36 -3.85 -23.21
CA SER A 358 15.04 -4.84 -24.10
C SER A 358 16.24 -4.24 -24.80
N HIS A 359 16.11 -3.03 -25.35
CA HIS A 359 17.22 -2.32 -26.00
C HIS A 359 18.40 -2.10 -25.05
N VAL A 360 18.11 -1.68 -23.80
CA VAL A 360 19.16 -1.43 -22.81
C VAL A 360 19.83 -2.71 -22.32
N LEU A 361 19.08 -3.81 -22.26
CA LEU A 361 19.59 -5.13 -21.88
C LEU A 361 20.30 -5.86 -23.03
N GLY A 362 20.16 -5.39 -24.27
CA GLY A 362 20.71 -6.03 -25.45
C GLY A 362 20.01 -7.32 -25.86
N VAL A 363 18.70 -7.44 -25.60
CA VAL A 363 17.85 -8.61 -25.88
C VAL A 363 16.62 -8.21 -26.70
#